data_d6bad2aa95992a73c28f688699b676eb
#
_entry.id   d6bad2aa95992a73c28f688699b676eb
#
_cell.length_a   1.000
_cell.length_b   1.000
_cell.length_c   1.000
_cell.angle_alpha   90.00
_cell.angle_beta   90.00
_cell.angle_gamma   90.00
#
_symmetry.space_group_name_H-M   'P 1'
#
loop_
_entity.id
_entity.type
_entity.pdbx_description
1 polymer ?
#
loop_
_entity_poly.entity_id
_entity_poly.type
_entity_poly.pdbx_seq_one_letter_code
_entity_poly.pdbx_strand_id
1 'polypeptide(L)'
;MIRLMLLLIFMMIGTSAFADWRLPERRIVAGYFQVTGVAANDVLNIRETPSGSSAKIGYLGYDQPIVEVLGTNPSGTWGYVQAGETMGWTSMRYLTPTAILTFGGTDIPIGIACYTTEPFVTYTLGNGHVKIEGMSLATYIVPILNIGKIRESYEVIYELDGTEQRLLLSLATKGSDGMSDVEYQWSFNAGEYYLNGGCTYMM
;
A
#
# COMPACT_ATOMS: atom_id res chain seq x y z
N MET A 1 -19.54 -11.10 -70.05
CA MET A 1 -20.14 -10.77 -68.76
C MET A 1 -19.33 -11.50 -67.70
N ILE A 2 -18.35 -10.82 -67.08
CA ILE A 2 -17.50 -11.38 -66.03
C ILE A 2 -18.01 -10.85 -64.70
N ARG A 3 -18.54 -11.70 -63.85
CA ARG A 3 -18.96 -11.36 -62.46
C ARG A 3 -17.74 -11.37 -61.56
N LEU A 4 -17.37 -10.16 -61.13
CA LEU A 4 -16.31 -9.92 -60.14
C LEU A 4 -16.92 -10.21 -58.74
N MET A 5 -16.47 -11.26 -58.07
CA MET A 5 -16.89 -11.64 -56.74
C MET A 5 -15.87 -11.01 -55.76
N LEU A 6 -16.27 -9.91 -55.12
CA LEU A 6 -15.48 -9.29 -54.04
C LEU A 6 -15.65 -10.14 -52.75
N LEU A 7 -14.56 -10.80 -52.35
CA LEU A 7 -14.43 -11.42 -51.04
C LEU A 7 -14.05 -10.32 -50.02
N LEU A 8 -15.01 -9.92 -49.19
CA LEU A 8 -14.76 -9.09 -47.99
C LEU A 8 -14.17 -10.01 -46.92
N ILE A 9 -12.85 -9.95 -46.74
CA ILE A 9 -12.19 -10.55 -45.55
C ILE A 9 -12.42 -9.62 -44.37
N PHE A 10 -13.33 -10.00 -43.50
CA PHE A 10 -13.56 -9.31 -42.20
C PHE A 10 -12.42 -9.75 -41.27
N MET A 11 -11.37 -8.91 -41.20
CA MET A 11 -10.31 -9.05 -40.19
C MET A 11 -10.92 -8.75 -38.80
N MET A 12 -11.30 -9.77 -38.05
CA MET A 12 -11.59 -9.62 -36.63
C MET A 12 -10.29 -9.30 -35.91
N ILE A 13 -10.05 -8.01 -35.69
CA ILE A 13 -9.03 -7.56 -34.75
C ILE A 13 -9.60 -7.88 -33.35
N GLY A 14 -9.22 -9.04 -32.82
CA GLY A 14 -9.46 -9.38 -31.45
C GLY A 14 -8.66 -8.40 -30.59
N THR A 15 -9.32 -7.38 -30.06
CA THR A 15 -8.76 -6.59 -28.94
C THR A 15 -8.69 -7.51 -27.76
N SER A 16 -7.51 -8.09 -27.51
CA SER A 16 -7.23 -8.68 -26.20
C SER A 16 -7.34 -7.54 -25.19
N ALA A 17 -8.49 -7.46 -24.53
CA ALA A 17 -8.61 -6.67 -23.32
C ALA A 17 -7.67 -7.33 -22.31
N PHE A 18 -6.45 -6.82 -22.20
CA PHE A 18 -5.62 -7.09 -21.04
C PHE A 18 -6.43 -6.55 -19.85
N ALA A 19 -7.02 -7.46 -19.08
CA ALA A 19 -7.63 -7.08 -17.82
C ALA A 19 -6.53 -6.40 -16.99
N ASP A 20 -6.67 -5.10 -16.78
CA ASP A 20 -5.79 -4.36 -15.88
C ASP A 20 -6.08 -4.87 -14.47
N TRP A 21 -5.28 -5.82 -14.00
CA TRP A 21 -5.37 -6.42 -12.67
C TRP A 21 -4.80 -5.51 -11.58
N ARG A 22 -4.44 -4.27 -11.94
CA ARG A 22 -4.06 -3.26 -10.96
C ARG A 22 -5.25 -2.94 -10.07
N LEU A 23 -4.95 -2.43 -8.88
CA LEU A 23 -5.90 -2.18 -7.80
C LEU A 23 -7.26 -1.69 -8.31
N PRO A 24 -8.37 -2.24 -7.82
CA PRO A 24 -9.69 -1.73 -8.13
C PRO A 24 -9.76 -0.24 -7.79
N GLU A 25 -10.43 0.56 -8.62
CA GLU A 25 -10.58 2.02 -8.44
C GLU A 25 -11.18 2.43 -7.08
N ARG A 26 -11.85 1.50 -6.39
CA ARG A 26 -12.27 1.64 -5.00
C ARG A 26 -11.47 0.69 -4.14
N ARG A 27 -10.58 1.24 -3.35
CA ARG A 27 -10.02 0.51 -2.22
C ARG A 27 -11.17 0.18 -1.26
N ILE A 28 -11.40 -1.11 -1.08
CA ILE A 28 -11.95 -1.59 0.17
C ILE A 28 -10.91 -1.19 1.22
N VAL A 29 -11.35 -0.61 2.33
CA VAL A 29 -10.49 -0.27 3.46
C VAL A 29 -9.42 -1.34 3.57
N ALA A 30 -8.14 -0.94 3.42
CA ALA A 30 -7.06 -1.90 3.51
C ALA A 30 -7.19 -2.62 4.83
N GLY A 31 -7.16 -3.91 4.76
CA GLY A 31 -7.21 -4.76 5.91
C GLY A 31 -5.80 -5.21 6.27
N TYR A 32 -5.59 -5.39 7.56
CA TYR A 32 -4.42 -6.07 8.07
C TYR A 32 -4.80 -7.52 8.36
N PHE A 33 -3.94 -8.43 7.93
CA PHE A 33 -4.17 -9.87 8.00
C PHE A 33 -2.94 -10.56 8.57
N GLN A 34 -3.11 -11.76 9.06
CA GLN A 34 -2.03 -12.69 9.39
C GLN A 34 -2.08 -13.89 8.47
N VAL A 35 -0.93 -14.48 8.16
CA VAL A 35 -0.87 -15.73 7.40
C VAL A 35 -1.29 -16.88 8.32
N THR A 36 -2.20 -17.71 7.84
CA THR A 36 -2.71 -18.88 8.57
C THR A 36 -2.92 -20.06 7.64
N GLY A 37 -2.84 -21.28 8.19
CA GLY A 37 -3.12 -22.49 7.40
C GLY A 37 -2.03 -22.88 6.39
N VAL A 38 -0.86 -22.26 6.46
CA VAL A 38 0.34 -22.64 5.71
C VAL A 38 1.20 -23.53 6.61
N ALA A 39 1.76 -24.61 6.08
CA ALA A 39 2.62 -25.52 6.85
C ALA A 39 3.94 -24.82 7.21
N ALA A 40 4.52 -25.17 8.37
CA ALA A 40 5.74 -24.53 8.87
C ALA A 40 6.98 -24.70 7.96
N ASN A 41 6.95 -25.65 7.05
CA ASN A 41 7.99 -25.89 6.04
C ASN A 41 7.62 -25.36 4.64
N ASP A 42 6.57 -24.53 4.54
CA ASP A 42 6.08 -23.94 3.29
C ASP A 42 5.91 -22.41 3.42
N VAL A 43 5.56 -21.75 2.35
CA VAL A 43 5.37 -20.29 2.27
C VAL A 43 4.07 -19.95 1.54
N LEU A 44 3.51 -18.80 1.84
CA LEU A 44 2.39 -18.27 1.07
C LEU A 44 2.93 -17.51 -0.16
N ASN A 45 2.72 -18.07 -1.35
CA ASN A 45 3.26 -17.48 -2.57
C ASN A 45 2.59 -16.17 -2.95
N ILE A 46 3.38 -15.21 -3.39
CA ILE A 46 2.95 -14.01 -4.10
C ILE A 46 3.10 -14.28 -5.60
N ARG A 47 2.08 -13.92 -6.37
CA ARG A 47 1.98 -14.21 -7.80
C ARG A 47 1.77 -12.93 -8.60
N GLU A 48 2.20 -12.96 -9.84
CA GLU A 48 2.10 -11.84 -10.79
C GLU A 48 0.64 -11.47 -11.09
N THR A 49 -0.24 -12.47 -11.20
CA THR A 49 -1.68 -12.28 -11.43
C THR A 49 -2.51 -13.09 -10.41
N PRO A 50 -3.79 -12.75 -10.17
CA PRO A 50 -4.64 -13.44 -9.20
C PRO A 50 -5.09 -14.82 -9.69
N SER A 51 -4.13 -15.72 -9.93
CA SER A 51 -4.33 -17.08 -10.44
C SER A 51 -3.33 -18.06 -9.84
N GLY A 52 -3.80 -19.26 -9.50
CA GLY A 52 -2.96 -20.35 -8.99
C GLY A 52 -1.91 -20.87 -9.99
N SER A 53 -2.09 -20.64 -11.28
CA SER A 53 -1.14 -20.99 -12.36
C SER A 53 -0.20 -19.86 -12.76
N SER A 54 -0.40 -18.66 -12.22
CA SER A 54 0.47 -17.50 -12.52
C SER A 54 1.88 -17.68 -11.92
N ALA A 55 2.85 -16.99 -12.50
CA ALA A 55 4.23 -16.99 -12.02
C ALA A 55 4.30 -16.59 -10.54
N LYS A 56 5.17 -17.28 -9.79
CA LYS A 56 5.50 -16.93 -8.42
C LYS A 56 6.60 -15.88 -8.47
N ILE A 57 6.36 -14.71 -7.89
CA ILE A 57 7.28 -13.57 -7.91
C ILE A 57 7.79 -13.21 -6.51
N GLY A 58 7.23 -13.80 -5.46
CA GLY A 58 7.63 -13.59 -4.07
C GLY A 58 6.88 -14.54 -3.13
N TYR A 59 7.06 -14.31 -1.84
CA TYR A 59 6.37 -15.09 -0.81
C TYR A 59 6.23 -14.32 0.49
N LEU A 60 5.27 -14.75 1.33
CA LEU A 60 5.10 -14.40 2.73
C LEU A 60 5.44 -15.62 3.61
N GLY A 61 5.97 -15.37 4.80
CA GLY A 61 6.22 -16.43 5.78
C GLY A 61 4.95 -17.18 6.18
N TYR A 62 5.08 -18.44 6.55
CA TYR A 62 3.96 -19.32 6.95
C TYR A 62 3.17 -18.80 8.16
N ASP A 63 3.79 -17.98 8.98
CA ASP A 63 3.27 -17.43 10.24
C ASP A 63 3.37 -15.89 10.29
N GLN A 64 3.51 -15.24 9.14
CA GLN A 64 3.65 -13.78 9.09
C GLN A 64 2.50 -13.09 9.84
N PRO A 65 2.79 -12.34 10.91
CA PRO A 65 1.77 -11.87 11.83
C PRO A 65 0.95 -10.70 11.27
N ILE A 66 1.55 -9.92 10.39
CA ILE A 66 0.88 -8.78 9.76
C ILE A 66 1.22 -8.75 8.27
N VAL A 67 0.17 -8.71 7.48
CA VAL A 67 0.19 -8.54 6.01
C VAL A 67 -0.79 -7.44 5.68
N GLU A 68 -0.30 -6.37 5.07
CA GLU A 68 -1.14 -5.29 4.55
C GLU A 68 -1.71 -5.71 3.19
N VAL A 69 -3.04 -5.83 3.10
CA VAL A 69 -3.73 -6.13 1.85
C VAL A 69 -4.27 -4.83 1.27
N LEU A 70 -3.69 -4.37 0.18
CA LEU A 70 -4.02 -3.09 -0.45
C LEU A 70 -5.34 -3.10 -1.23
N GLY A 71 -5.82 -4.28 -1.56
CA GLY A 71 -7.09 -4.49 -2.25
C GLY A 71 -7.29 -5.95 -2.61
N THR A 72 -8.46 -6.29 -3.15
CA THR A 72 -8.77 -7.66 -3.60
C THR A 72 -9.21 -7.66 -5.06
N ASN A 73 -9.09 -8.83 -5.70
CA ASN A 73 -9.73 -9.04 -6.98
C ASN A 73 -11.27 -9.00 -6.84
N PRO A 74 -12.05 -8.87 -7.92
CA PRO A 74 -13.52 -8.74 -7.85
C PRO A 74 -14.23 -9.88 -7.09
N SER A 75 -13.67 -11.08 -7.07
CA SER A 75 -14.23 -12.22 -6.32
C SER A 75 -13.81 -12.26 -4.85
N GLY A 76 -12.90 -11.40 -4.40
CA GLY A 76 -12.36 -11.39 -3.03
C GLY A 76 -11.47 -12.60 -2.70
N THR A 77 -11.07 -13.40 -3.68
CA THR A 77 -10.29 -14.63 -3.47
C THR A 77 -8.78 -14.41 -3.48
N TRP A 78 -8.32 -13.29 -4.03
CA TRP A 78 -6.94 -12.88 -4.09
C TRP A 78 -6.77 -11.48 -3.53
N GLY A 79 -5.76 -11.28 -2.68
CA GLY A 79 -5.36 -10.01 -2.11
C GLY A 79 -4.09 -9.49 -2.77
N TYR A 80 -4.04 -8.19 -3.06
CA TYR A 80 -2.86 -7.52 -3.55
C TYR A 80 -2.02 -7.06 -2.36
N VAL A 81 -0.78 -7.53 -2.30
CA VAL A 81 0.10 -7.38 -1.13
C VAL A 81 1.50 -6.96 -1.54
N GLN A 82 2.23 -6.45 -0.57
CA GLN A 82 3.66 -6.14 -0.68
C GLN A 82 4.49 -7.09 0.18
N ALA A 83 5.65 -7.51 -0.31
CA ALA A 83 6.70 -8.16 0.45
C ALA A 83 8.07 -7.62 -0.01
N GLY A 84 8.69 -6.77 0.80
CA GLY A 84 9.86 -5.98 0.36
C GLY A 84 9.48 -5.07 -0.80
N GLU A 85 10.22 -5.13 -1.89
CA GLU A 85 9.94 -4.39 -3.13
C GLU A 85 9.00 -5.14 -4.08
N THR A 86 8.57 -6.34 -3.73
CA THR A 86 7.70 -7.16 -4.58
C THR A 86 6.24 -6.83 -4.31
N MET A 87 5.52 -6.45 -5.36
CA MET A 87 4.06 -6.26 -5.35
C MET A 87 3.39 -7.37 -6.13
N GLY A 88 2.33 -7.96 -5.59
CA GLY A 88 1.64 -9.02 -6.29
C GLY A 88 0.43 -9.60 -5.55
N TRP A 89 -0.07 -10.71 -6.03
CA TRP A 89 -1.32 -11.30 -5.57
C TRP A 89 -1.06 -12.55 -4.72
N THR A 90 -1.72 -12.62 -3.59
CA THR A 90 -1.73 -13.81 -2.73
C THR A 90 -3.15 -14.30 -2.47
N SER A 91 -3.28 -15.58 -2.13
CA SER A 91 -4.61 -16.18 -1.90
C SER A 91 -5.16 -15.77 -0.54
N MET A 92 -6.34 -15.13 -0.55
CA MET A 92 -7.06 -14.74 0.67
C MET A 92 -7.47 -15.92 1.54
N ARG A 93 -7.49 -17.15 1.00
CA ARG A 93 -7.75 -18.37 1.75
C ARG A 93 -6.83 -18.58 2.95
N TYR A 94 -5.60 -18.08 2.84
CA TYR A 94 -4.54 -18.22 3.85
C TYR A 94 -4.31 -16.94 4.65
N LEU A 95 -5.21 -15.97 4.56
CA LEU A 95 -5.16 -14.73 5.28
C LEU A 95 -6.37 -14.59 6.21
N THR A 96 -6.08 -14.41 7.49
CA THR A 96 -7.12 -14.15 8.51
C THR A 96 -7.00 -12.70 8.97
N PRO A 97 -8.10 -11.93 9.02
CA PRO A 97 -8.06 -10.55 9.52
C PRO A 97 -7.41 -10.48 10.90
N THR A 98 -6.55 -9.49 11.10
CA THR A 98 -5.91 -9.21 12.38
C THR A 98 -6.08 -7.74 12.76
N ALA A 99 -6.18 -7.48 14.05
CA ALA A 99 -6.25 -6.12 14.56
C ALA A 99 -4.83 -5.58 14.75
N ILE A 100 -4.65 -4.31 14.41
CA ILE A 100 -3.45 -3.54 14.75
C ILE A 100 -3.83 -2.42 15.71
N LEU A 101 -2.85 -1.93 16.43
CA LEU A 101 -3.04 -0.75 17.28
C LEU A 101 -3.11 0.49 16.41
N THR A 102 -4.11 1.34 16.68
CA THR A 102 -4.27 2.63 16.02
C THR A 102 -4.25 3.75 17.06
N PHE A 103 -3.98 4.96 16.60
CA PHE A 103 -4.18 6.14 17.46
C PHE A 103 -5.68 6.28 17.78
N GLY A 104 -6.00 6.56 19.04
CA GLY A 104 -7.37 6.60 19.53
C GLY A 104 -8.28 7.50 18.67
N GLY A 105 -9.41 6.95 18.21
CA GLY A 105 -10.37 7.65 17.36
C GLY A 105 -9.97 7.81 15.90
N THR A 106 -8.90 7.13 15.46
CA THR A 106 -8.42 7.18 14.06
C THR A 106 -8.22 5.78 13.49
N ASP A 107 -8.02 5.71 12.16
CA ASP A 107 -7.62 4.50 11.46
C ASP A 107 -6.09 4.44 11.24
N ILE A 108 -5.34 5.45 11.77
CA ILE A 108 -3.89 5.52 11.60
C ILE A 108 -3.21 4.47 12.47
N PRO A 109 -2.43 3.55 11.89
CA PRO A 109 -1.64 2.59 12.65
C PRO A 109 -0.58 3.26 13.52
N ILE A 110 -0.43 2.81 14.76
CA ILE A 110 0.75 3.13 15.57
C ILE A 110 1.93 2.33 15.00
N GLY A 111 2.98 3.02 14.56
CA GLY A 111 4.11 2.42 13.87
C GLY A 111 4.04 2.54 12.35
N ILE A 112 3.11 3.35 11.82
CA ILE A 112 3.10 3.68 10.39
C ILE A 112 4.36 4.48 10.03
N ALA A 113 5.03 4.10 8.93
CA ALA A 113 6.16 4.83 8.38
C ALA A 113 5.81 5.41 7.02
N CYS A 114 6.16 6.68 6.84
CA CYS A 114 5.90 7.48 5.66
C CYS A 114 7.23 7.88 5.00
N TYR A 115 7.35 7.68 3.71
CA TYR A 115 8.59 7.85 2.96
C TYR A 115 8.46 8.93 1.91
N THR A 116 9.49 9.79 1.79
CA THR A 116 9.68 10.71 0.67
C THR A 116 10.97 10.37 -0.06
N THR A 117 11.10 10.85 -1.29
CA THR A 117 12.27 10.56 -2.14
C THR A 117 13.17 11.76 -2.40
N GLU A 118 12.64 12.98 -2.38
CA GLU A 118 13.44 14.19 -2.59
C GLU A 118 12.97 15.32 -1.66
N PRO A 119 13.62 15.47 -0.51
CA PRO A 119 14.71 14.68 0.10
C PRO A 119 14.22 13.32 0.64
N PHE A 120 15.15 12.36 0.78
CA PHE A 120 14.88 11.07 1.42
C PHE A 120 14.67 11.27 2.93
N VAL A 121 13.43 11.34 3.34
CA VAL A 121 13.02 11.47 4.74
C VAL A 121 11.98 10.42 5.08
N THR A 122 12.14 9.80 6.23
CA THR A 122 11.17 8.88 6.81
C THR A 122 10.54 9.50 8.05
N TYR A 123 9.22 9.51 8.09
CA TYR A 123 8.43 9.88 9.27
C TYR A 123 7.78 8.63 9.85
N THR A 124 8.18 8.23 11.05
CA THR A 124 7.54 7.10 11.74
C THR A 124 6.69 7.61 12.90
N LEU A 125 5.40 7.30 12.87
CA LEU A 125 4.48 7.67 13.94
C LEU A 125 4.46 6.56 14.99
N GLY A 126 5.22 6.74 16.05
CA GLY A 126 5.21 5.87 17.22
C GLY A 126 4.12 6.27 18.22
N ASN A 127 4.05 5.56 19.33
CA ASN A 127 3.09 5.87 20.39
C ASN A 127 3.43 7.20 21.07
N GLY A 128 2.74 8.27 20.65
CA GLY A 128 2.89 9.62 21.20
C GLY A 128 4.08 10.44 20.66
N HIS A 129 4.79 9.97 19.63
CA HIS A 129 5.90 10.71 19.03
C HIS A 129 5.99 10.50 17.52
N VAL A 130 6.61 11.45 16.84
CA VAL A 130 7.05 11.33 15.46
C VAL A 130 8.57 11.19 15.46
N LYS A 131 9.09 10.13 14.85
CA LYS A 131 10.50 9.96 14.56
C LYS A 131 10.76 10.41 13.12
N ILE A 132 11.74 11.29 12.91
CA ILE A 132 12.08 11.85 11.60
C ILE A 132 13.53 11.48 11.32
N GLU A 133 13.78 10.83 10.20
CA GLU A 133 15.10 10.36 9.77
C GLU A 133 15.34 10.69 8.29
N GLY A 134 16.56 11.03 7.93
CA GLY A 134 16.94 11.27 6.54
C GLY A 134 18.43 11.09 6.32
N MET A 135 18.85 10.92 5.06
CA MET A 135 20.25 10.61 4.70
C MET A 135 21.27 11.65 5.19
N SER A 136 20.84 12.90 5.37
CA SER A 136 21.71 14.02 5.79
C SER A 136 21.13 14.80 6.96
N LEU A 137 20.10 14.26 7.61
CA LEU A 137 19.44 14.87 8.76
C LEU A 137 19.86 14.19 10.05
N ALA A 138 19.93 14.96 11.14
CA ALA A 138 19.92 14.37 12.46
C ALA A 138 18.59 13.61 12.66
N THR A 139 18.61 12.51 13.42
CA THR A 139 17.38 11.84 13.84
C THR A 139 16.69 12.70 14.88
N TYR A 140 15.44 13.05 14.63
CA TYR A 140 14.58 13.73 15.60
C TYR A 140 13.54 12.75 16.13
N ILE A 141 13.24 12.84 17.42
CA ILE A 141 12.12 12.16 18.07
C ILE A 141 11.36 13.21 18.85
N VAL A 142 10.22 13.59 18.34
CA VAL A 142 9.44 14.73 18.84
C VAL A 142 8.03 14.31 19.27
N PRO A 143 7.44 14.92 20.30
CA PRO A 143 6.13 14.54 20.75
C PRO A 143 5.05 14.90 19.72
N ILE A 144 4.05 14.04 19.60
CA ILE A 144 2.80 14.38 18.92
C ILE A 144 2.00 15.25 19.87
N LEU A 145 1.62 16.43 19.41
CA LEU A 145 0.80 17.37 20.18
C LEU A 145 -0.68 17.10 20.01
N ASN A 146 -1.09 16.74 18.79
CA ASN A 146 -2.48 16.45 18.48
C ASN A 146 -2.59 15.54 17.24
N ILE A 147 -3.67 14.75 17.21
CA ILE A 147 -4.12 14.04 16.01
C ILE A 147 -5.62 14.32 15.86
N GLY A 148 -5.99 14.83 14.70
CA GLY A 148 -7.36 15.18 14.39
C GLY A 148 -7.79 14.72 13.00
N LYS A 149 -9.09 14.45 12.82
CA LYS A 149 -9.66 14.16 11.51
C LYS A 149 -10.04 15.47 10.83
N ILE A 150 -9.59 15.67 9.59
CA ILE A 150 -9.94 16.80 8.73
C ILE A 150 -10.51 16.25 7.43
N ARG A 151 -11.84 16.31 7.25
CA ARG A 151 -12.55 15.71 6.11
C ARG A 151 -12.25 14.20 6.02
N GLU A 152 -11.62 13.75 4.91
CA GLU A 152 -11.26 12.36 4.67
C GLU A 152 -9.80 12.05 5.05
N SER A 153 -9.11 13.03 5.68
CA SER A 153 -7.71 12.94 6.05
C SER A 153 -7.55 13.07 7.56
N TYR A 154 -6.37 12.75 8.04
CA TYR A 154 -5.95 12.99 9.40
C TYR A 154 -4.80 14.00 9.41
N GLU A 155 -4.85 14.94 10.36
CA GLU A 155 -3.77 15.87 10.64
C GLU A 155 -3.05 15.41 11.92
N VAL A 156 -1.75 15.26 11.84
CA VAL A 156 -0.86 15.01 12.98
C VAL A 156 -0.04 16.26 13.21
N ILE A 157 -0.17 16.85 14.40
CA ILE A 157 0.55 18.06 14.80
C ILE A 157 1.68 17.66 15.75
N TYR A 158 2.88 18.12 15.48
CA TYR A 158 4.07 17.93 16.32
C TYR A 158 4.92 19.20 16.36
N GLU A 159 5.85 19.27 17.30
CA GLU A 159 6.77 20.41 17.42
C GLU A 159 8.18 19.99 17.01
N LEU A 160 8.81 20.78 16.14
CA LEU A 160 10.20 20.62 15.75
C LEU A 160 10.91 21.99 15.86
N ASP A 161 11.98 22.05 16.64
CA ASP A 161 12.79 23.28 16.86
C ASP A 161 11.93 24.48 17.30
N GLY A 162 10.94 24.26 18.19
CA GLY A 162 10.04 25.28 18.70
C GLY A 162 8.98 25.76 17.69
N THR A 163 8.84 25.07 16.57
CA THR A 163 7.85 25.38 15.54
C THR A 163 6.86 24.24 15.38
N GLU A 164 5.56 24.57 15.35
CA GLU A 164 4.51 23.60 15.06
C GLU A 164 4.59 23.14 13.61
N GLN A 165 4.63 21.83 13.42
CA GLN A 165 4.67 21.15 12.13
C GLN A 165 3.45 20.27 11.97
N ARG A 166 3.12 19.93 10.72
CA ARG A 166 1.92 19.14 10.38
C ARG A 166 2.23 18.07 9.36
N LEU A 167 1.66 16.88 9.61
CA LEU A 167 1.55 15.82 8.62
C LEU A 167 0.08 15.62 8.30
N LEU A 168 -0.27 15.60 7.04
CA LEU A 168 -1.59 15.20 6.57
C LEU A 168 -1.50 13.79 6.03
N LEU A 169 -2.24 12.85 6.62
CA LEU A 169 -2.33 11.46 6.18
C LEU A 169 -3.72 11.20 5.59
N SER A 170 -3.74 10.59 4.42
CA SER A 170 -4.98 10.22 3.74
C SER A 170 -4.92 8.75 3.37
N LEU A 171 -6.03 8.03 3.60
CA LEU A 171 -6.22 6.74 2.95
C LEU A 171 -6.27 7.00 1.46
N ALA A 172 -5.21 6.63 0.77
CA ALA A 172 -5.05 6.96 -0.63
C ALA A 172 -5.58 5.84 -1.51
N THR A 173 -6.03 6.21 -2.69
CA THR A 173 -6.28 5.24 -3.75
C THR A 173 -4.99 4.64 -4.27
N LYS A 174 -3.89 5.40 -4.26
CA LYS A 174 -2.52 4.97 -4.59
C LYS A 174 -1.53 5.92 -3.94
N GLY A 175 -1.02 5.57 -2.77
CA GLY A 175 0.15 6.24 -2.22
C GLY A 175 1.39 5.83 -3.02
N SER A 176 2.34 6.73 -3.20
CA SER A 176 3.63 6.46 -3.85
C SER A 176 4.71 7.22 -3.11
N ASP A 177 5.88 6.64 -3.01
CA ASP A 177 7.08 7.34 -2.51
C ASP A 177 7.75 8.20 -3.60
N GLY A 178 7.27 8.12 -4.84
CA GLY A 178 7.75 8.89 -5.98
C GLY A 178 8.88 8.23 -6.77
N MET A 179 9.46 7.12 -6.32
CA MET A 179 10.58 6.43 -6.98
C MET A 179 10.37 4.95 -7.22
N SER A 180 9.83 4.23 -6.22
CA SER A 180 9.62 2.79 -6.35
C SER A 180 8.32 2.49 -7.09
N ASP A 181 8.20 1.26 -7.62
CA ASP A 181 6.95 0.72 -8.14
C ASP A 181 6.02 0.24 -7.00
N VAL A 182 6.39 0.52 -5.75
CA VAL A 182 5.61 0.13 -4.57
C VAL A 182 4.39 1.03 -4.44
N GLU A 183 3.24 0.41 -4.24
CA GLU A 183 2.00 1.10 -3.94
C GLU A 183 1.75 1.08 -2.43
N TYR A 184 1.38 2.23 -1.88
CA TYR A 184 1.10 2.42 -0.46
C TYR A 184 -0.39 2.65 -0.23
N GLN A 185 -0.87 2.15 0.91
CA GLN A 185 -2.25 2.38 1.33
C GLN A 185 -2.52 3.82 1.72
N TRP A 186 -1.54 4.46 2.33
CA TRP A 186 -1.62 5.83 2.79
C TRP A 186 -0.76 6.72 1.93
N SER A 187 -1.25 7.90 1.61
CA SER A 187 -0.46 9.03 1.17
C SER A 187 -0.29 10.01 2.31
N PHE A 188 0.81 10.74 2.30
CA PHE A 188 1.00 11.82 3.24
C PHE A 188 1.56 13.07 2.57
N ASN A 189 1.36 14.19 3.26
CA ASN A 189 1.98 15.46 2.94
C ASN A 189 2.58 16.03 4.22
N ALA A 190 3.84 16.48 4.18
CA ALA A 190 4.55 17.06 5.30
C ALA A 190 4.82 18.55 5.08
N GLY A 191 4.18 19.38 5.91
CA GLY A 191 4.50 20.76 6.19
C GLY A 191 4.62 21.71 5.01
N GLU A 192 5.36 22.79 5.23
CA GLU A 192 5.56 23.88 4.28
C GLU A 192 6.36 23.50 3.03
N TYR A 193 7.07 22.37 3.07
CA TYR A 193 7.93 21.92 1.95
C TYR A 193 7.20 21.06 0.93
N TYR A 194 5.88 20.85 1.08
CA TYR A 194 5.07 20.02 0.17
C TYR A 194 5.65 18.63 -0.08
N LEU A 195 6.33 18.07 0.93
CA LEU A 195 6.85 16.72 0.85
C LEU A 195 5.68 15.75 0.77
N ASN A 196 5.60 15.05 -0.35
CA ASN A 196 4.58 14.05 -0.58
C ASN A 196 5.20 12.66 -0.55
N GLY A 197 4.44 11.67 -0.13
CA GLY A 197 4.92 10.31 -0.11
C GLY A 197 3.86 9.27 0.18
N GLY A 198 4.32 8.04 0.30
CA GLY A 198 3.51 6.89 0.66
C GLY A 198 3.84 6.38 2.06
N CYS A 199 2.85 5.80 2.73
CA CYS A 199 3.05 5.22 4.05
C CYS A 199 2.53 3.79 4.12
N THR A 200 3.27 2.96 4.88
CA THR A 200 2.91 1.58 5.20
C THR A 200 3.13 1.31 6.68
N TYR A 201 2.48 0.26 7.19
CA TYR A 201 2.71 -0.20 8.54
C TYR A 201 4.06 -0.91 8.66
N MET A 202 4.90 -0.47 9.59
CA MET A 202 6.15 -1.15 9.93
C MET A 202 5.95 -2.02 11.16
N MET A 203 6.34 -3.27 11.04
CA MET A 203 6.42 -4.22 12.16
C MET A 203 7.65 -3.94 13.03
#